data_84c1eeb5ce1f4f7f5a87ac40e1c72ce5
#
_entry.id   84c1eeb5ce1f4f7f5a87ac40e1c72ce5
#
_cell.length_a   1.000
_cell.length_b   1.000
_cell.length_c   1.000
_cell.angle_alpha   90.00
_cell.angle_beta   90.00
_cell.angle_gamma   90.00
#
_symmetry.space_group_name_H-M   'P 1'
#
loop_
_entity.id
_entity.type
_entity.pdbx_description
1 polymer ?
#
loop_
_entity_poly.entity_id
_entity_poly.type
_entity_poly.pdbx_seq_one_letter_code
_entity_poly.pdbx_strand_id
1 'polypeptide(L)'
;MPVVAATQRTSWDIIPASLRDLFGYRCAFRCTTNGSSDVILGQGWADLGYTATDIDPTNRGAAWLLADGSLPYRIKAAYLSDTDLYNIADYAAWMRRPSGITTPAPSTTSQWEMAA
;
A
#
# COMPACT_ATOMS: atom_id res chain seq x y z
N MET A 1 -3.42 -15.82 8.30
CA MET A 1 -3.91 -14.47 8.62
C MET A 1 -3.10 -13.44 7.83
N PRO A 2 -3.71 -12.66 6.97
CA PRO A 2 -2.97 -11.64 6.22
C PRO A 2 -2.55 -10.48 7.12
N VAL A 3 -1.33 -9.97 6.90
CA VAL A 3 -0.79 -8.83 7.64
C VAL A 3 -0.33 -7.78 6.64
N VAL A 4 -0.73 -6.54 6.85
CA VAL A 4 -0.24 -5.39 6.10
C VAL A 4 0.54 -4.49 7.05
N ALA A 5 1.77 -4.17 6.70
CA ALA A 5 2.60 -3.25 7.45
C ALA A 5 2.92 -2.03 6.59
N ALA A 6 2.73 -0.85 7.13
CA ALA A 6 2.99 0.40 6.43
C ALA A 6 3.78 1.36 7.32
N THR A 7 4.75 2.06 6.75
CA THR A 7 5.55 3.05 7.46
C THR A 7 5.96 4.17 6.52
N GLN A 8 6.09 5.37 7.06
CA GLN A 8 6.65 6.53 6.34
C GLN A 8 8.16 6.64 6.55
N ARG A 9 8.70 5.92 7.53
CA ARG A 9 10.11 6.00 7.89
C ARG A 9 10.81 4.72 7.49
N THR A 10 11.58 4.79 6.43
CA THR A 10 12.29 3.65 5.87
C THR A 10 13.77 3.75 6.21
N SER A 11 14.18 3.00 7.24
CA SER A 11 15.58 2.85 7.61
C SER A 11 15.83 1.43 8.09
N TRP A 12 17.08 0.99 7.99
CA TRP A 12 17.45 -0.39 8.34
C TRP A 12 17.23 -0.72 9.81
N ASP A 13 17.27 0.27 10.69
CA ASP A 13 17.01 0.09 12.13
C ASP A 13 15.51 -0.05 12.45
N ILE A 14 14.63 0.46 11.57
CA ILE A 14 13.18 0.35 11.75
C ILE A 14 12.62 -0.85 10.98
N ILE A 15 13.15 -1.09 9.76
CA ILE A 15 12.75 -2.24 8.94
C ILE A 15 13.99 -3.09 8.67
N PRO A 16 14.40 -3.94 9.62
CA PRO A 16 15.54 -4.84 9.38
C PRO A 16 15.23 -5.84 8.27
N ALA A 17 16.27 -6.30 7.59
CA ALA A 17 16.12 -7.23 6.48
C ALA A 17 15.40 -8.52 6.88
N SER A 18 15.62 -8.98 8.11
CA SER A 18 14.95 -10.16 8.64
C SER A 18 13.45 -10.01 8.73
N LEU A 19 12.96 -8.82 9.06
CA LEU A 19 11.52 -8.53 9.08
C LEU A 19 10.97 -8.37 7.66
N ARG A 20 11.68 -7.62 6.82
CA ARG A 20 11.28 -7.39 5.43
C ARG A 20 11.13 -8.69 4.66
N ASP A 21 12.05 -9.63 4.87
CA ASP A 21 12.08 -10.89 4.11
C ASP A 21 10.91 -11.82 4.44
N LEU A 22 10.17 -11.53 5.52
CA LEU A 22 8.95 -12.26 5.85
C LEU A 22 7.76 -11.86 4.97
N PHE A 23 7.84 -10.72 4.28
CA PHE A 23 6.77 -10.23 3.42
C PHE A 23 7.06 -10.59 1.97
N GLY A 24 6.18 -11.35 1.34
CA GLY A 24 6.30 -11.73 -0.07
C GLY A 24 5.95 -10.60 -1.04
N TYR A 25 5.15 -9.65 -0.60
CA TYR A 25 4.75 -8.49 -1.40
C TYR A 25 5.26 -7.22 -0.75
N ARG A 26 5.95 -6.38 -1.53
CA ARG A 26 6.53 -5.15 -1.04
C ARG A 26 6.18 -4.02 -1.99
N CYS A 27 5.72 -2.90 -1.42
CA CYS A 27 5.27 -1.75 -2.20
C CYS A 27 6.02 -0.52 -1.73
N ALA A 28 6.75 0.12 -2.63
CA ALA A 28 7.48 1.35 -2.36
C ALA A 28 6.84 2.52 -3.09
N PHE A 29 6.20 3.40 -2.35
CA PHE A 29 5.80 4.70 -2.86
C PHE A 29 7.04 5.59 -2.99
N ARG A 30 6.87 6.79 -3.56
CA ARG A 30 8.01 7.66 -3.84
C ARG A 30 8.94 7.80 -2.64
N CYS A 31 10.22 7.58 -2.87
CA CYS A 31 11.30 7.77 -1.90
C CYS A 31 12.22 8.89 -2.36
N THR A 32 12.93 9.51 -1.42
CA THR A 32 13.88 10.58 -1.72
C THR A 32 15.30 10.07 -2.01
N THR A 33 15.62 8.87 -1.55
CA THR A 33 16.95 8.26 -1.74
C THR A 33 16.82 6.82 -2.23
N ASN A 34 17.83 6.36 -2.98
CA ASN A 34 17.89 4.96 -3.41
C ASN A 34 17.99 4.00 -2.22
N GLY A 35 18.67 4.41 -1.16
CA GLY A 35 18.74 3.62 0.05
C GLY A 35 17.37 3.35 0.66
N SER A 36 16.51 4.36 0.73
CA SER A 36 15.14 4.20 1.23
C SER A 36 14.32 3.25 0.36
N SER A 37 14.48 3.33 -0.96
CA SER A 37 13.83 2.41 -1.89
C SER A 37 14.30 0.97 -1.66
N ASP A 38 15.61 0.77 -1.50
CA ASP A 38 16.18 -0.56 -1.29
C ASP A 38 15.79 -1.17 0.05
N VAL A 39 15.54 -0.35 1.08
CA VAL A 39 15.03 -0.85 2.36
C VAL A 39 13.70 -1.57 2.18
N ILE A 40 12.86 -1.09 1.28
CA ILE A 40 11.54 -1.68 1.04
C ILE A 40 11.62 -2.81 0.00
N LEU A 41 12.14 -2.51 -1.17
CA LEU A 41 12.12 -3.46 -2.31
C LEU A 41 13.16 -4.57 -2.15
N GLY A 42 14.29 -4.26 -1.55
CA GLY A 42 15.41 -5.17 -1.41
C GLY A 42 16.67 -4.54 -1.97
N GLN A 43 17.81 -4.92 -1.40
CA GLN A 43 19.09 -4.37 -1.77
C GLN A 43 19.46 -4.77 -3.19
N GLY A 44 19.96 -3.81 -3.97
CA GLY A 44 20.41 -4.04 -5.34
C GLY A 44 19.38 -3.68 -6.41
N TRP A 45 18.12 -3.53 -6.10
CA TRP A 45 17.11 -3.17 -7.10
C TRP A 45 17.32 -1.79 -7.69
N ALA A 46 17.76 -0.80 -6.88
CA ALA A 46 18.06 0.54 -7.38
C ALA A 46 19.19 0.53 -8.41
N ASP A 47 20.19 -0.29 -8.21
CA ASP A 47 21.32 -0.43 -9.16
C ASP A 47 20.88 -1.01 -10.50
N LEU A 48 19.79 -1.76 -10.51
CA LEU A 48 19.19 -2.32 -11.72
C LEU A 48 18.16 -1.38 -12.36
N GLY A 49 17.96 -0.20 -11.80
CA GLY A 49 17.00 0.78 -12.30
C GLY A 49 15.63 0.76 -11.66
N TYR A 50 15.37 -0.14 -10.73
CA TYR A 50 14.10 -0.24 -10.02
C TYR A 50 14.19 0.55 -8.71
N THR A 51 13.93 1.85 -8.78
CA THR A 51 14.02 2.73 -7.62
C THR A 51 12.81 3.64 -7.53
N ALA A 52 12.28 3.78 -6.32
CA ALA A 52 11.15 4.66 -6.05
C ALA A 52 11.52 6.16 -6.12
N THR A 53 12.80 6.49 -6.27
CA THR A 53 13.22 7.88 -6.51
C THR A 53 12.86 8.37 -7.90
N ASP A 54 12.61 7.48 -8.86
CA ASP A 54 12.21 7.81 -10.22
C ASP A 54 10.75 8.28 -10.31
N ILE A 55 9.97 8.09 -9.27
CA ILE A 55 8.57 8.50 -9.26
C ILE A 55 8.48 10.02 -9.20
N ASP A 56 7.77 10.62 -10.15
CA ASP A 56 7.54 12.07 -10.18
C ASP A 56 6.76 12.49 -8.92
N PRO A 57 7.19 13.55 -8.23
CA PRO A 57 6.47 14.04 -7.03
C PRO A 57 5.01 14.40 -7.29
N THR A 58 4.65 14.76 -8.52
CA THR A 58 3.28 15.10 -8.89
C THR A 58 2.43 13.86 -9.21
N ASN A 59 3.07 12.71 -9.42
CA ASN A 59 2.37 11.45 -9.72
C ASN A 59 2.03 10.72 -8.43
N ARG A 60 1.09 11.28 -7.67
CA ARG A 60 0.69 10.73 -6.37
C ARG A 60 0.03 9.37 -6.55
N GLY A 61 0.36 8.46 -5.64
CA GLY A 61 -0.16 7.09 -5.67
C GLY A 61 0.63 6.14 -6.55
N ALA A 62 1.58 6.62 -7.33
CA ALA A 62 2.48 5.76 -8.09
C ALA A 62 3.45 5.05 -7.15
N ALA A 63 3.72 3.79 -7.42
CA ALA A 63 4.60 2.97 -6.60
C ALA A 63 5.25 1.87 -7.43
N TRP A 64 6.31 1.30 -6.88
CA TRP A 64 6.88 0.04 -7.34
C TRP A 64 6.35 -1.09 -6.47
N LEU A 65 5.81 -2.12 -7.09
CA LEU A 65 5.35 -3.33 -6.39
C LEU A 65 6.25 -4.49 -6.74
N LEU A 66 6.82 -5.13 -5.72
CA LEU A 66 7.56 -6.37 -5.86
C LEU A 66 6.69 -7.51 -5.35
N ALA A 67 6.22 -8.35 -6.27
CA ALA A 67 5.54 -9.58 -5.91
C ALA A 67 6.58 -10.69 -5.76
N ASP A 68 6.28 -11.67 -4.92
CA ASP A 68 7.20 -12.78 -4.65
C ASP A 68 7.60 -13.50 -5.95
N GLY A 69 8.91 -13.61 -6.19
CA GLY A 69 9.46 -14.29 -7.35
C GLY A 69 9.38 -13.51 -8.67
N SER A 70 8.99 -12.24 -8.66
CA SER A 70 8.89 -11.43 -9.88
C SER A 70 9.82 -10.22 -9.85
N LEU A 71 9.97 -9.56 -11.00
CA LEU A 71 10.63 -8.25 -11.07
C LEU A 71 9.67 -7.17 -10.59
N PRO A 72 10.19 -6.08 -10.00
CA PRO A 72 9.33 -4.95 -9.64
C PRO A 72 8.61 -4.37 -10.84
N TYR A 73 7.37 -3.96 -10.67
CA TYR A 73 6.60 -3.29 -11.70
C TYR A 73 5.86 -2.08 -11.14
N ARG A 74 5.53 -1.15 -12.02
CA ARG A 74 4.89 0.11 -11.65
C ARG A 74 3.40 -0.11 -11.44
N ILE A 75 2.88 0.47 -10.37
CA ILE A 75 1.44 0.50 -10.10
C ILE A 75 0.98 1.92 -9.79
N LYS A 76 -0.31 2.14 -9.88
CA LYS A 76 -0.94 3.38 -9.47
C LYS A 76 -2.06 3.05 -8.49
N ALA A 77 -1.90 3.46 -7.24
CA ALA A 77 -2.94 3.28 -6.24
C ALA A 77 -4.10 4.25 -6.50
N ALA A 78 -5.31 3.80 -6.18
CA ALA A 78 -6.48 4.64 -6.29
C ALA A 78 -6.46 5.75 -5.24
N TYR A 79 -6.97 6.93 -5.61
CA TYR A 79 -7.16 8.01 -4.65
C TYR A 79 -8.46 7.78 -3.88
N LEU A 80 -8.35 7.83 -2.55
CA LEU A 80 -9.51 7.76 -1.66
C LEU A 80 -9.63 9.09 -0.91
N SER A 81 -10.77 9.75 -1.04
CA SER A 81 -11.07 10.96 -0.28
C SER A 81 -11.37 10.60 1.18
N ASP A 82 -11.41 11.60 2.07
CA ASP A 82 -11.79 11.36 3.45
C ASP A 82 -13.20 10.78 3.55
N THR A 83 -14.13 11.23 2.71
CA THR A 83 -15.48 10.68 2.63
C THR A 83 -15.46 9.20 2.26
N ASP A 84 -14.65 8.81 1.28
CA ASP A 84 -14.50 7.42 0.88
C ASP A 84 -13.96 6.56 2.03
N LEU A 85 -12.98 7.08 2.79
CA LEU A 85 -12.43 6.37 3.94
C LEU A 85 -13.46 6.17 5.04
N TYR A 86 -14.26 7.19 5.36
CA TYR A 86 -15.33 7.07 6.34
C TYR A 86 -16.39 6.06 5.90
N ASN A 87 -16.76 6.08 4.63
CA ASN A 87 -17.73 5.13 4.08
C ASN A 87 -17.24 3.69 4.15
N ILE A 88 -15.97 3.46 3.82
CA ILE A 88 -15.35 2.13 3.91
C ILE A 88 -15.32 1.66 5.36
N ALA A 89 -14.93 2.54 6.29
CA ALA A 89 -14.88 2.21 7.72
C ALA A 89 -16.27 1.86 8.26
N ASP A 90 -17.30 2.63 7.90
CA ASP A 90 -18.67 2.37 8.32
C ASP A 90 -19.19 1.05 7.77
N TYR A 91 -18.91 0.76 6.51
CA TYR A 91 -19.29 -0.51 5.89
C TYR A 91 -18.59 -1.70 6.56
N ALA A 92 -17.30 -1.56 6.85
CA ALA A 92 -16.53 -2.60 7.53
C ALA A 92 -17.06 -2.85 8.95
N ALA A 93 -17.41 -1.78 9.68
CA ALA A 93 -18.01 -1.89 11.01
C ALA A 93 -19.36 -2.59 10.93
N TRP A 94 -20.19 -2.25 9.94
CA TRP A 94 -21.46 -2.92 9.73
C TRP A 94 -21.29 -4.41 9.46
N MET A 95 -20.33 -4.80 8.65
CA MET A 95 -20.05 -6.21 8.35
C MET A 95 -19.57 -7.01 9.55
N ARG A 96 -18.91 -6.37 10.51
CA ARG A 96 -18.38 -7.03 11.72
C ARG A 96 -19.41 -7.18 12.84
N ARG A 97 -20.59 -6.63 12.69
CA ARG A 97 -21.60 -6.71 13.76
C ARG A 97 -22.02 -8.15 14.00
N PRO A 98 -22.47 -8.50 15.24
CA PRO A 98 -22.93 -9.86 15.55
C PRO A 98 -24.13 -10.29 14.69
N SER A 99 -24.23 -11.60 14.43
CA SER A 99 -25.37 -12.19 13.74
C SER A 99 -26.68 -11.91 14.51
N GLY A 100 -27.76 -11.62 13.78
CA GLY A 100 -29.08 -11.37 14.35
C GLY A 100 -29.40 -9.89 14.55
N ILE A 101 -28.44 -8.98 14.39
CA ILE A 101 -28.68 -7.54 14.38
C ILE A 101 -29.09 -7.11 12.98
N THR A 102 -30.32 -6.68 12.81
CA THR A 102 -30.83 -6.20 11.52
C THR A 102 -30.70 -4.67 11.43
N THR A 103 -29.54 -4.20 11.06
CA THR A 103 -29.31 -2.80 10.75
C THR A 103 -29.04 -2.69 9.25
N PRO A 104 -29.66 -1.77 8.51
CA PRO A 104 -29.40 -1.63 7.09
C PRO A 104 -27.94 -1.23 6.86
N ALA A 105 -27.37 -1.68 5.72
CA ALA A 105 -26.02 -1.30 5.33
C ALA A 105 -25.94 0.22 5.17
N PRO A 106 -24.78 0.84 5.49
CA PRO A 106 -24.56 2.25 5.21
C PRO A 106 -24.77 2.56 3.74
N SER A 107 -25.45 3.67 3.46
CA SER A 107 -25.59 4.15 2.08
C SER A 107 -24.28 4.79 1.65
N THR A 108 -23.51 4.07 0.86
CA THR A 108 -22.23 4.56 0.35
C THR A 108 -22.30 4.68 -1.17
N THR A 109 -22.19 5.92 -1.66
CA THR A 109 -21.93 6.16 -3.07
C THR A 109 -20.51 6.71 -3.16
N SER A 110 -19.53 5.82 -3.29
CA SER A 110 -18.14 6.22 -3.45
C SER A 110 -17.72 6.14 -4.91
N GLN A 111 -16.67 6.89 -5.26
CA GLN A 111 -16.19 6.91 -6.64
C GLN A 111 -15.69 5.56 -7.11
N TRP A 112 -15.16 4.74 -6.22
CA TRP A 112 -14.67 3.41 -6.59
C TRP A 112 -15.82 2.46 -6.97
N GLU A 113 -17.00 2.59 -6.35
CA GLU A 113 -18.19 1.82 -6.74
C GLU A 113 -18.70 2.24 -8.11
N MET A 114 -18.66 3.54 -8.40
CA MET A 114 -19.11 4.09 -9.68
C MET A 114 -18.15 3.76 -10.82
N ALA A 115 -16.87 3.53 -10.53
CA ALA A 115 -15.86 3.19 -11.52
C ALA A 115 -15.78 1.69 -11.83
N ALA A 116 -16.46 0.88 -11.08
CA ALA A 116 -16.42 -0.58 -11.22
C ALA A 116 -17.22 -1.09 -12.43
#